data_0513d33ecca5242f5ca77d333b5b4308
#
_entry.id   0513d33ecca5242f5ca77d333b5b4308
#
_cell.length_a   1.000
_cell.length_b   1.000
_cell.length_c   1.000
_cell.angle_alpha   90.00
_cell.angle_beta   90.00
_cell.angle_gamma   90.00
#
_symmetry.space_group_name_H-M   'P 1'
#
loop_
_entity.id
_entity.type
_entity.pdbx_description
1 polymer ?
#
loop_
_entity_poly.entity_id
_entity_poly.type
_entity_poly.pdbx_seq_one_letter_code
_entity_poly.pdbx_strand_id
1 'polypeptide(L)'
;MTLKQTLSDWQTQGLVDKPWFNGLWFQLTWFACVLGRDPWLPAIALMFTLHSLLVTSFVNELKRIAPVAGLGILADSVLTAAGVFDFGDVFIPAWLIALWFAFATTLHRALAVFGRRLWIAALIGAVAVPLNYGAGAKMGAVDLPLGNTATAITLVIVWFFLLPSLYWLAKELTRKQSNDGL
;
A
#
# COMPACT_ATOMS: atom_id res chain seq x y z
N MET A 1 -9.81 12.73 -31.42
CA MET A 1 -9.17 12.96 -30.10
C MET A 1 -7.92 12.09 -30.06
N THR A 2 -6.73 12.63 -29.83
CA THR A 2 -5.50 11.84 -29.79
C THR A 2 -5.32 11.24 -28.39
N LEU A 3 -4.64 10.09 -28.28
CA LEU A 3 -4.33 9.46 -26.97
C LEU A 3 -3.68 10.44 -26.01
N LYS A 4 -2.79 11.32 -26.53
CA LYS A 4 -2.11 12.36 -25.75
C LYS A 4 -3.08 13.39 -25.17
N GLN A 5 -4.10 13.80 -25.92
CA GLN A 5 -5.15 14.72 -25.41
C GLN A 5 -5.98 14.05 -24.32
N THR A 6 -6.39 12.80 -24.52
CA THR A 6 -7.16 12.05 -23.51
C THR A 6 -6.38 11.89 -22.20
N LEU A 7 -5.08 11.55 -22.26
CA LEU A 7 -4.24 11.44 -21.05
C LEU A 7 -4.09 12.79 -20.35
N SER A 8 -3.87 13.88 -21.10
CA SER A 8 -3.79 15.23 -20.55
C SER A 8 -5.08 15.62 -19.83
N ASP A 9 -6.24 15.30 -20.43
CA ASP A 9 -7.54 15.59 -19.82
C ASP A 9 -7.75 14.80 -18.51
N TRP A 10 -7.35 13.54 -18.46
CA TRP A 10 -7.44 12.72 -17.25
C TRP A 10 -6.47 13.18 -16.15
N GLN A 11 -5.28 13.63 -16.52
CA GLN A 11 -4.32 14.23 -15.57
C GLN A 11 -4.88 15.54 -15.00
N THR A 12 -5.42 16.43 -15.85
CA THR A 12 -6.00 17.70 -15.40
C THR A 12 -7.27 17.51 -14.58
N GLN A 13 -8.05 16.45 -14.82
CA GLN A 13 -9.20 16.08 -14.01
C GLN A 13 -8.83 15.44 -12.67
N GLY A 14 -7.54 15.12 -12.44
CA GLY A 14 -7.06 14.49 -11.21
C GLY A 14 -7.73 13.13 -10.95
N LEU A 15 -7.91 12.31 -11.98
CA LEU A 15 -8.62 11.03 -11.87
C LEU A 15 -8.05 10.14 -10.78
N VAL A 16 -6.71 10.03 -10.69
CA VAL A 16 -6.03 9.23 -9.66
C VAL A 16 -6.22 9.78 -8.24
N ASP A 17 -6.57 11.07 -8.11
CA ASP A 17 -6.78 11.72 -6.80
C ASP A 17 -8.21 11.54 -6.30
N LYS A 18 -9.12 11.00 -7.14
CA LYS A 18 -10.47 10.66 -6.70
C LYS A 18 -10.44 9.44 -5.78
N PRO A 19 -10.96 9.52 -4.55
CA PRO A 19 -10.88 8.42 -3.58
C PRO A 19 -11.44 7.10 -4.11
N TRP A 20 -12.55 7.14 -4.84
CA TRP A 20 -13.18 5.94 -5.39
C TRP A 20 -12.30 5.27 -6.46
N PHE A 21 -11.64 6.07 -7.33
CA PHE A 21 -10.76 5.54 -8.37
C PHE A 21 -9.51 4.90 -7.75
N ASN A 22 -8.87 5.61 -6.82
CA ASN A 22 -7.70 5.09 -6.12
C ASN A 22 -8.03 3.83 -5.30
N GLY A 23 -9.19 3.79 -4.64
CA GLY A 23 -9.65 2.61 -3.89
C GLY A 23 -9.88 1.41 -4.81
N LEU A 24 -10.54 1.60 -5.96
CA LEU A 24 -10.75 0.54 -6.95
C LEU A 24 -9.43 0.06 -7.55
N TRP A 25 -8.55 0.98 -7.94
CA TRP A 25 -7.22 0.65 -8.46
C TRP A 25 -6.40 -0.15 -7.43
N PHE A 26 -6.40 0.28 -6.17
CA PHE A 26 -5.75 -0.45 -5.08
C PHE A 26 -6.33 -1.86 -4.93
N GLN A 27 -7.65 -1.99 -4.93
CA GLN A 27 -8.29 -3.30 -4.77
C GLN A 27 -7.95 -4.27 -5.90
N LEU A 28 -7.91 -3.78 -7.15
CA LEU A 28 -7.49 -4.59 -8.30
C LEU A 28 -6.01 -4.99 -8.19
N THR A 29 -5.15 -4.05 -7.78
CA THR A 29 -3.73 -4.32 -7.55
C THR A 29 -3.54 -5.34 -6.41
N TRP A 30 -4.32 -5.22 -5.33
CA TRP A 30 -4.30 -6.17 -4.22
C TRP A 30 -4.63 -7.60 -4.69
N PHE A 31 -5.69 -7.76 -5.47
CA PHE A 31 -6.03 -9.07 -6.04
C PHE A 31 -4.94 -9.59 -6.98
N ALA A 32 -4.38 -8.74 -7.83
CA ALA A 32 -3.28 -9.13 -8.72
C ALA A 32 -2.05 -9.59 -7.93
N CYS A 33 -1.69 -8.90 -6.85
CA CYS A 33 -0.58 -9.26 -5.99
C CYS A 33 -0.84 -10.55 -5.21
N VAL A 34 -1.99 -10.68 -4.55
CA VAL A 34 -2.26 -11.80 -3.62
C VAL A 34 -2.59 -13.10 -4.37
N LEU A 35 -3.36 -13.03 -5.46
CA LEU A 35 -3.73 -14.21 -6.25
C LEU A 35 -2.69 -14.56 -7.31
N GLY A 36 -2.14 -13.53 -7.98
CA GLY A 36 -1.20 -13.69 -9.10
C GLY A 36 0.23 -13.87 -8.65
N ARG A 37 0.61 -13.23 -7.54
CA ARG A 37 1.97 -13.25 -6.97
C ARG A 37 3.04 -12.88 -8.00
N ASP A 38 4.23 -13.48 -7.91
CA ASP A 38 5.34 -13.19 -8.83
C ASP A 38 5.05 -13.51 -10.30
N PRO A 39 4.29 -14.57 -10.67
CA PRO A 39 3.88 -14.77 -12.07
C PRO A 39 3.11 -13.60 -12.69
N TRP A 40 2.42 -12.79 -11.89
CA TRP A 40 1.65 -11.64 -12.38
C TRP A 40 2.40 -10.31 -12.29
N LEU A 41 3.68 -10.31 -11.92
CA LEU A 41 4.51 -9.09 -11.89
C LEU A 41 4.47 -8.27 -13.19
N PRO A 42 4.43 -8.86 -14.41
CA PRO A 42 4.27 -8.06 -15.63
C PRO A 42 2.94 -7.29 -15.67
N ALA A 43 1.83 -7.91 -15.24
CA ALA A 43 0.52 -7.24 -15.16
C ALA A 43 0.50 -6.16 -14.08
N ILE A 44 1.10 -6.44 -12.92
CA ILE A 44 1.26 -5.47 -11.82
C ILE A 44 2.11 -4.28 -12.29
N ALA A 45 3.21 -4.51 -12.99
CA ALA A 45 4.06 -3.46 -13.57
C ALA A 45 3.29 -2.60 -14.58
N LEU A 46 2.44 -3.22 -15.42
CA LEU A 46 1.56 -2.49 -16.33
C LEU A 46 0.58 -1.58 -15.57
N MET A 47 -0.03 -2.08 -14.47
CA MET A 47 -0.92 -1.26 -13.63
C MET A 47 -0.19 -0.05 -13.04
N PHE A 48 1.03 -0.21 -12.53
CA PHE A 48 1.85 0.91 -12.04
C PHE A 48 2.27 1.87 -13.16
N THR A 49 2.58 1.36 -14.35
CA THR A 49 2.87 2.20 -15.52
C THR A 49 1.66 3.05 -15.89
N LEU A 50 0.47 2.46 -15.96
CA LEU A 50 -0.77 3.21 -16.21
C LEU A 50 -1.03 4.25 -15.11
N HIS A 51 -0.84 3.90 -13.83
CA HIS A 51 -0.96 4.86 -12.73
C HIS A 51 0.04 6.02 -12.89
N SER A 52 1.30 5.73 -13.22
CA SER A 52 2.34 6.76 -13.40
C SER A 52 2.06 7.73 -14.54
N LEU A 53 1.36 7.27 -15.59
CA LEU A 53 0.91 8.12 -16.70
C LEU A 53 -0.25 9.05 -16.32
N LEU A 54 -1.00 8.70 -15.28
CA LEU A 54 -2.17 9.47 -14.82
C LEU A 54 -1.84 10.47 -13.71
N VAL A 55 -0.70 10.31 -13.02
CA VAL A 55 -0.27 11.30 -12.01
C VAL A 55 0.36 12.52 -12.67
N THR A 56 0.16 13.69 -12.09
CA THR A 56 0.70 14.95 -12.62
C THR A 56 2.23 14.99 -12.59
N SER A 57 2.85 14.42 -11.54
CA SER A 57 4.31 14.34 -11.38
C SER A 57 4.69 13.03 -10.71
N PHE A 58 5.25 12.12 -11.48
CA PHE A 58 5.74 10.82 -10.98
C PHE A 58 6.80 10.97 -9.88
N VAL A 59 7.74 11.93 -10.04
CA VAL A 59 8.80 12.15 -9.05
C VAL A 59 8.23 12.61 -7.72
N ASN A 60 7.27 13.52 -7.72
CA ASN A 60 6.62 14.01 -6.51
C ASN A 60 5.75 12.93 -5.87
N GLU A 61 5.09 12.12 -6.67
CA GLU A 61 4.35 10.96 -6.19
C GLU A 61 5.30 9.98 -5.48
N LEU A 62 6.39 9.60 -6.16
CA LEU A 62 7.37 8.65 -5.61
C LEU A 62 7.99 9.16 -4.30
N LYS A 63 8.35 10.43 -4.21
CA LYS A 63 8.87 11.05 -2.97
C LYS A 63 7.89 10.94 -1.81
N ARG A 64 6.58 10.94 -2.08
CA ARG A 64 5.54 10.80 -1.04
C ARG A 64 5.31 9.35 -0.63
N ILE A 65 5.26 8.44 -1.60
CA ILE A 65 4.87 7.05 -1.32
C ILE A 65 6.05 6.14 -0.94
N ALA A 66 7.26 6.37 -1.48
CA ALA A 66 8.38 5.46 -1.27
C ALA A 66 8.83 5.35 0.21
N PRO A 67 8.93 6.44 1.01
CA PRO A 67 9.27 6.30 2.43
C PRO A 67 8.18 5.56 3.23
N VAL A 68 6.91 5.75 2.88
CA VAL A 68 5.77 5.07 3.50
C VAL A 68 5.81 3.57 3.16
N ALA A 69 5.99 3.24 1.88
CA ALA A 69 6.15 1.85 1.43
C ALA A 69 7.38 1.20 2.08
N GLY A 70 8.51 1.93 2.15
CA GLY A 70 9.73 1.46 2.78
C GLY A 70 9.57 1.11 4.26
N LEU A 71 8.85 1.94 5.03
CA LEU A 71 8.54 1.64 6.43
C LEU A 71 7.66 0.39 6.56
N GLY A 72 6.70 0.21 5.67
CA GLY A 72 5.86 -0.97 5.64
C GLY A 72 6.61 -2.25 5.25
N ILE A 73 7.45 -2.17 4.22
CA ILE A 73 8.33 -3.29 3.81
C ILE A 73 9.27 -3.68 4.96
N LEU A 74 9.82 -2.69 5.67
CA LEU A 74 10.64 -2.93 6.85
C LEU A 74 9.86 -3.65 7.95
N ALA A 75 8.62 -3.24 8.22
CA ALA A 75 7.77 -3.89 9.21
C ALA A 75 7.51 -5.36 8.85
N ASP A 76 7.13 -5.65 7.59
CA ASP A 76 6.93 -7.02 7.14
C ASP A 76 8.24 -7.83 7.16
N SER A 77 9.37 -7.20 6.83
CA SER A 77 10.69 -7.84 6.93
C SER A 77 11.02 -8.26 8.37
N VAL A 78 10.70 -7.40 9.35
CA VAL A 78 10.87 -7.72 10.78
C VAL A 78 9.93 -8.86 11.20
N LEU A 79 8.68 -8.85 10.75
CA LEU A 79 7.72 -9.91 11.04
C LEU A 79 8.14 -11.24 10.41
N THR A 80 8.69 -11.23 9.19
CA THR A 80 9.24 -12.42 8.53
C THR A 80 10.47 -12.94 9.29
N ALA A 81 11.40 -12.05 9.67
CA ALA A 81 12.58 -12.44 10.47
C ALA A 81 12.21 -13.02 11.84
N ALA A 82 11.09 -12.55 12.42
CA ALA A 82 10.54 -13.07 13.69
C ALA A 82 9.72 -14.36 13.53
N GLY A 83 9.58 -14.90 12.31
CA GLY A 83 8.83 -16.14 12.04
C GLY A 83 7.32 -15.97 12.11
N VAL A 84 6.81 -14.73 11.99
CA VAL A 84 5.36 -14.46 11.92
C VAL A 84 4.81 -14.78 10.54
N PHE A 85 5.61 -14.50 9.51
CA PHE A 85 5.32 -14.78 8.11
C PHE A 85 6.36 -15.71 7.50
N ASP A 86 5.91 -16.56 6.57
CA ASP A 86 6.77 -17.36 5.70
C ASP A 86 6.25 -17.23 4.26
N PHE A 87 7.13 -16.80 3.36
CA PHE A 87 6.85 -16.65 1.93
C PHE A 87 7.55 -17.72 1.08
N GLY A 88 7.97 -18.82 1.70
CA GLY A 88 8.70 -19.92 1.05
C GLY A 88 10.14 -19.57 0.73
N ASP A 89 10.56 -19.70 -0.53
CA ASP A 89 11.96 -19.55 -0.94
C ASP A 89 12.49 -18.11 -0.91
N VAL A 90 11.64 -17.12 -0.65
CA VAL A 90 12.02 -15.71 -0.66
C VAL A 90 11.71 -15.03 0.67
N PHE A 91 12.61 -14.16 1.12
CA PHE A 91 12.43 -13.43 2.38
C PHE A 91 11.28 -12.41 2.31
N ILE A 92 11.22 -11.61 1.26
CA ILE A 92 10.12 -10.68 0.92
C ILE A 92 9.87 -10.77 -0.58
N PRO A 93 8.70 -11.24 -1.02
CA PRO A 93 8.40 -11.38 -2.45
C PRO A 93 8.17 -10.04 -3.13
N ALA A 94 8.47 -9.97 -4.44
CA ALA A 94 8.37 -8.73 -5.21
C ALA A 94 6.93 -8.21 -5.32
N TRP A 95 5.93 -9.11 -5.36
CA TRP A 95 4.51 -8.71 -5.35
C TRP A 95 4.11 -8.00 -4.04
N LEU A 96 4.70 -8.37 -2.89
CA LEU A 96 4.42 -7.72 -1.60
C LEU A 96 5.04 -6.31 -1.55
N ILE A 97 6.26 -6.15 -2.11
CA ILE A 97 6.87 -4.82 -2.29
C ILE A 97 5.95 -3.94 -3.15
N ALA A 98 5.47 -4.45 -4.29
CA ALA A 98 4.54 -3.72 -5.15
C ALA A 98 3.24 -3.37 -4.40
N LEU A 99 2.70 -4.30 -3.61
CA LEU A 99 1.50 -4.06 -2.80
C LEU A 99 1.69 -2.92 -1.79
N TRP A 100 2.87 -2.80 -1.17
CA TRP A 100 3.19 -1.70 -0.28
C TRP A 100 3.21 -0.35 -1.00
N PHE A 101 3.75 -0.27 -2.21
CA PHE A 101 3.68 0.94 -3.03
C PHE A 101 2.22 1.29 -3.37
N ALA A 102 1.41 0.31 -3.76
CA ALA A 102 -0.01 0.52 -4.02
C ALA A 102 -0.75 1.02 -2.77
N PHE A 103 -0.52 0.39 -1.61
CA PHE A 103 -1.12 0.80 -0.35
C PHE A 103 -0.73 2.22 0.05
N ALA A 104 0.55 2.59 -0.10
CA ALA A 104 1.02 3.94 0.22
C ALA A 104 0.26 5.04 -0.53
N THR A 105 -0.18 4.78 -1.78
CA THR A 105 -1.01 5.74 -2.53
C THR A 105 -2.36 6.00 -1.88
N THR A 106 -2.92 5.00 -1.16
CA THR A 106 -4.26 5.10 -0.56
C THR A 106 -4.29 6.02 0.65
N LEU A 107 -3.18 6.14 1.38
CA LEU A 107 -3.12 6.95 2.60
C LEU A 107 -3.34 8.45 2.33
N HIS A 108 -3.01 8.90 1.11
CA HIS A 108 -3.23 10.28 0.66
C HIS A 108 -4.56 10.48 -0.07
N ARG A 109 -5.27 9.39 -0.44
CA ARG A 109 -6.45 9.41 -1.32
C ARG A 109 -7.63 8.64 -0.71
N ALA A 110 -7.80 7.38 -1.10
CA ALA A 110 -8.96 6.57 -0.71
C ALA A 110 -9.13 6.43 0.81
N LEU A 111 -8.03 6.27 1.54
CA LEU A 111 -8.02 6.08 2.98
C LEU A 111 -7.66 7.35 3.77
N ALA A 112 -7.48 8.50 3.11
CA ALA A 112 -7.04 9.75 3.75
C ALA A 112 -7.96 10.20 4.90
N VAL A 113 -9.25 9.87 4.84
CA VAL A 113 -10.23 10.20 5.88
C VAL A 113 -9.87 9.60 7.23
N PHE A 114 -9.28 8.42 7.27
CA PHE A 114 -8.89 7.73 8.50
C PHE A 114 -7.66 8.34 9.18
N GLY A 115 -6.78 8.99 8.40
CA GLY A 115 -5.61 9.71 8.92
C GLY A 115 -5.94 11.04 9.62
N ARG A 116 -7.20 11.50 9.57
CA ARG A 116 -7.63 12.71 10.29
C ARG A 116 -7.57 12.57 11.80
N ARG A 117 -7.75 11.34 12.32
CA ARG A 117 -7.67 11.00 13.74
C ARG A 117 -6.83 9.74 13.91
N LEU A 118 -5.62 9.86 14.41
CA LEU A 118 -4.67 8.75 14.50
C LEU A 118 -5.18 7.57 15.36
N TRP A 119 -6.04 7.81 16.36
CA TRP A 119 -6.65 6.75 17.14
C TRP A 119 -7.62 5.90 16.29
N ILE A 120 -8.34 6.53 15.32
CA ILE A 120 -9.18 5.78 14.37
C ILE A 120 -8.30 4.93 13.44
N ALA A 121 -7.20 5.50 12.96
CA ALA A 121 -6.23 4.74 12.17
C ALA A 121 -5.68 3.54 12.96
N ALA A 122 -5.35 3.71 14.26
CA ALA A 122 -4.90 2.62 15.12
C ALA A 122 -5.92 1.48 15.18
N LEU A 123 -7.19 1.79 15.44
CA LEU A 123 -8.26 0.78 15.50
C LEU A 123 -8.49 0.09 14.16
N ILE A 124 -8.48 0.85 13.05
CA ILE A 124 -8.62 0.27 11.70
C ILE A 124 -7.45 -0.64 11.38
N GLY A 125 -6.21 -0.22 11.67
CA GLY A 125 -5.02 -1.05 11.47
C GLY A 125 -5.11 -2.35 12.27
N ALA A 126 -5.48 -2.25 13.54
CA ALA A 126 -5.59 -3.41 14.44
C ALA A 126 -6.68 -4.41 14.01
N VAL A 127 -7.69 -3.99 13.26
CA VAL A 127 -8.79 -4.89 12.84
C VAL A 127 -8.64 -5.30 11.37
N ALA A 128 -8.51 -4.33 10.46
CA ALA A 128 -8.55 -4.61 9.02
C ALA A 128 -7.33 -5.39 8.55
N VAL A 129 -6.15 -5.13 9.12
CA VAL A 129 -4.92 -5.74 8.60
C VAL A 129 -4.77 -7.22 9.00
N PRO A 130 -5.01 -7.64 10.24
CA PRO A 130 -5.05 -9.07 10.55
C PRO A 130 -6.03 -9.86 9.67
N LEU A 131 -7.19 -9.27 9.34
CA LEU A 131 -8.15 -9.86 8.42
C LEU A 131 -7.60 -9.98 6.99
N ASN A 132 -6.88 -8.96 6.50
CA ASN A 132 -6.25 -8.99 5.18
C ASN A 132 -5.15 -10.04 5.07
N TYR A 133 -4.26 -10.14 6.08
CA TYR A 133 -3.23 -11.21 6.09
C TYR A 133 -3.84 -12.59 6.24
N GLY A 134 -4.88 -12.73 7.07
CA GLY A 134 -5.64 -13.97 7.18
C GLY A 134 -6.32 -14.37 5.87
N ALA A 135 -6.83 -13.42 5.10
CA ALA A 135 -7.36 -13.67 3.75
C ALA A 135 -6.24 -14.08 2.80
N GLY A 136 -5.10 -13.38 2.80
CA GLY A 136 -3.91 -13.72 2.01
C GLY A 136 -3.40 -15.13 2.31
N ALA A 137 -3.35 -15.52 3.58
CA ALA A 137 -2.96 -16.87 3.98
C ALA A 137 -3.93 -17.94 3.47
N LYS A 138 -5.25 -17.71 3.56
CA LYS A 138 -6.26 -18.61 2.97
C LYS A 138 -6.16 -18.72 1.46
N MET A 139 -5.65 -17.70 0.78
CA MET A 139 -5.38 -17.69 -0.67
C MET A 139 -3.99 -18.25 -1.00
N GLY A 140 -3.21 -18.71 0.00
CA GLY A 140 -1.88 -19.30 -0.18
C GLY A 140 -0.80 -18.27 -0.52
N ALA A 141 -1.00 -16.99 -0.24
CA ALA A 141 -0.02 -15.94 -0.52
C ALA A 141 1.08 -15.84 0.56
N VAL A 142 0.81 -16.32 1.77
CA VAL A 142 1.72 -16.31 2.92
C VAL A 142 1.36 -17.45 3.85
N ASP A 143 2.35 -18.12 4.40
CA ASP A 143 2.15 -19.08 5.49
C ASP A 143 2.33 -18.37 6.84
N LEU A 144 1.61 -18.86 7.86
CA LEU A 144 1.59 -18.31 9.20
C LEU A 144 2.16 -19.32 10.22
N PRO A 145 3.49 -19.42 10.37
CA PRO A 145 4.13 -20.45 11.19
C PRO A 145 3.69 -20.47 12.66
N LEU A 146 3.34 -19.30 13.21
CA LEU A 146 2.83 -19.19 14.59
C LEU A 146 1.36 -19.62 14.73
N GLY A 147 0.71 -19.99 13.62
CA GLY A 147 -0.74 -20.24 13.57
C GLY A 147 -1.58 -18.96 13.56
N ASN A 148 -2.84 -19.10 13.16
CA ASN A 148 -3.74 -17.97 12.89
C ASN A 148 -3.93 -17.05 14.10
N THR A 149 -4.10 -17.61 15.31
CA THR A 149 -4.41 -16.82 16.51
C THR A 149 -3.23 -15.99 16.97
N ALA A 150 -2.03 -16.60 17.10
CA ALA A 150 -0.85 -15.88 17.54
C ALA A 150 -0.43 -14.81 16.53
N THR A 151 -0.48 -15.13 15.23
CA THR A 151 -0.24 -14.15 14.16
C THR A 151 -1.25 -13.01 14.22
N ALA A 152 -2.54 -13.28 14.38
CA ALA A 152 -3.56 -12.23 14.48
C ALA A 152 -3.30 -11.30 15.65
N ILE A 153 -2.97 -11.82 16.85
CA ILE A 153 -2.64 -11.01 18.03
C ILE A 153 -1.40 -10.14 17.75
N THR A 154 -0.35 -10.71 17.18
CA THR A 154 0.87 -9.96 16.82
C THR A 154 0.53 -8.83 15.85
N LEU A 155 -0.25 -9.09 14.82
CA LEU A 155 -0.65 -8.09 13.83
C LEU A 155 -1.53 -7.00 14.43
N VAL A 156 -2.46 -7.34 15.33
CA VAL A 156 -3.26 -6.35 16.07
C VAL A 156 -2.34 -5.36 16.78
N ILE A 157 -1.36 -5.85 17.54
CA ILE A 157 -0.44 -5.01 18.29
C ILE A 157 0.44 -4.16 17.35
N VAL A 158 1.06 -4.78 16.36
CA VAL A 158 1.95 -4.09 15.42
C VAL A 158 1.19 -3.01 14.65
N TRP A 159 0.03 -3.31 14.09
CA TRP A 159 -0.72 -2.39 13.24
C TRP A 159 -1.49 -1.32 14.01
N PHE A 160 -1.74 -1.54 15.30
CA PHE A 160 -2.25 -0.49 16.18
C PHE A 160 -1.29 0.71 16.24
N PHE A 161 0.02 0.47 16.15
CA PHE A 161 1.04 1.53 16.13
C PHE A 161 1.50 1.87 14.71
N LEU A 162 1.63 0.88 13.83
CA LEU A 162 2.21 1.07 12.50
C LEU A 162 1.32 1.97 11.63
N LEU A 163 0.01 1.72 11.56
CA LEU A 163 -0.86 2.51 10.67
C LEU A 163 -0.92 4.01 11.06
N PRO A 164 -1.05 4.41 12.34
CA PRO A 164 -0.87 5.81 12.73
C PRO A 164 0.49 6.40 12.35
N SER A 165 1.57 5.62 12.49
CA SER A 165 2.92 6.05 12.13
C SER A 165 3.07 6.29 10.62
N LEU A 166 2.47 5.43 9.79
CA LEU A 166 2.41 5.61 8.34
C LEU A 166 1.65 6.88 7.95
N TYR A 167 0.51 7.17 8.59
CA TYR A 167 -0.22 8.42 8.37
C TYR A 167 0.55 9.65 8.82
N TRP A 168 1.21 9.57 9.96
CA TRP A 168 2.07 10.67 10.41
C TRP A 168 3.20 10.95 9.42
N LEU A 169 3.91 9.89 8.98
CA LEU A 169 4.96 10.01 7.97
C LEU A 169 4.43 10.59 6.65
N ALA A 170 3.31 10.08 6.15
CA ALA A 170 2.67 10.55 4.94
C ALA A 170 2.34 12.04 5.00
N LYS A 171 1.81 12.51 6.14
CA LYS A 171 1.49 13.92 6.38
C LYS A 171 2.75 14.81 6.42
N GLU A 172 3.81 14.35 7.08
CA GLU A 172 5.07 15.10 7.15
C GLU A 172 5.73 15.26 5.78
N LEU A 173 5.70 14.21 4.96
CA LEU A 173 6.24 14.25 3.60
C LEU A 173 5.45 15.23 2.71
N THR A 174 4.14 15.24 2.82
CA THR A 174 3.28 16.20 2.08
C THR A 174 3.57 17.63 2.51
N ARG A 175 3.73 17.87 3.82
CA ARG A 175 4.05 19.20 4.36
C ARG A 175 5.40 19.70 3.86
N LYS A 176 6.43 18.86 3.86
CA LYS A 176 7.76 19.22 3.34
C LYS A 176 7.70 19.60 1.86
N GLN A 177 7.03 18.81 1.03
CA GLN A 177 6.91 19.12 -0.40
C GLN A 177 6.18 20.44 -0.67
N SER A 178 5.18 20.77 0.15
CA SER A 178 4.48 22.06 0.03
C SER A 178 5.39 23.25 0.38
N ASN A 179 6.31 23.07 1.33
CA ASN A 179 7.24 24.12 1.74
C ASN A 179 8.41 24.28 0.74
N ASP A 180 8.87 23.19 0.13
CA ASP A 180 9.97 23.20 -0.83
C ASP A 180 9.53 23.68 -2.24
N GLY A 181 8.23 23.76 -2.51
CA GLY A 181 7.64 24.22 -3.76
C GLY A 181 7.23 25.70 -3.77
N LEU A 182 7.44 26.41 -2.65
CA LEU A 182 7.29 27.87 -2.50
C LEU A 182 8.63 28.55 -2.65
#